data_f918e8411036b1ee8ad96093943603c6
#
_entry.id   f918e8411036b1ee8ad96093943603c6
#
_cell.length_a   1.000
_cell.length_b   1.000
_cell.length_c   1.000
_cell.angle_alpha   90.00
_cell.angle_beta   90.00
_cell.angle_gamma   90.00
#
_symmetry.space_group_name_H-M   'P 1'
#
loop_
_entity.id
_entity.type
_entity.pdbx_description
1 polymer ?
#
loop_
_entity_poly.entity_id
_entity_poly.type
_entity_poly.pdbx_seq_one_letter_code
_entity_poly.pdbx_strand_id
1 'polypeptide(L)'
;MKRFGHSAEGRDKIERSKMNDTNVQINFDAPASLRKWPSIKNERISAADGGRPYSIVDGTLDDCIRQFMAKPESQRHLYEVQTAPQGELISAILSAEQIVELARLRDFL
;
A
#
# COMPACT_ATOMS: atom_id res chain seq x y z
N MET A 1 39.88 1.10 -19.50
CA MET A 1 39.84 0.66 -18.84
C MET A 1 39.29 0.82 -18.01
N LYS A 2 39.34 0.97 -18.04
CA LYS A 2 39.04 0.80 -17.55
C LYS A 2 38.41 1.20 -16.81
N ARG A 3 38.93 1.25 -17.50
CA ARG A 3 38.60 1.20 -17.03
C ARG A 3 37.91 1.59 -16.26
N PHE A 4 38.09 1.45 -16.74
CA PHE A 4 37.76 1.44 -16.12
C PHE A 4 37.00 1.81 -15.44
N GLY A 5 37.51 2.47 -16.46
CA GLY A 5 37.09 2.17 -16.07
C GLY A 5 36.11 2.71 -15.44
N HIS A 6 36.25 2.22 -15.66
CA HIS A 6 35.91 2.15 -15.29
C HIS A 6 35.05 2.54 -14.69
N SER A 7 35.17 2.77 -15.57
CA SER A 7 34.84 2.52 -15.10
C SER A 7 33.99 2.93 -14.40
N ALA A 8 34.35 3.11 -15.21
CA ALA A 8 33.86 2.74 -14.67
C ALA A 8 32.90 3.00 -14.02
N GLU A 9 33.11 2.78 -14.33
CA GLU A 9 32.63 2.36 -13.86
C GLU A 9 31.59 2.43 -13.06
N GLY A 10 32.06 2.94 -14.11
CA GLY A 10 31.41 2.30 -13.53
C GLY A 10 30.49 2.71 -12.93
N ARG A 11 30.42 2.45 -13.27
CA ARG A 11 29.94 2.07 -12.81
C ARG A 11 29.02 2.21 -12.15
N ASP A 12 29.17 2.38 -13.10
CA ASP A 12 28.56 1.86 -12.45
C ASP A 12 27.69 1.93 -11.84
N LYS A 13 27.41 1.77 -12.29
CA LYS A 13 26.76 1.24 -11.74
C LYS A 13 25.96 1.20 -10.93
N ILE A 14 26.15 1.32 -11.68
CA ILE A 14 25.53 0.79 -10.91
C ILE A 14 24.91 0.98 -10.23
N GLU A 15 24.87 1.00 -10.39
CA GLU A 15 24.44 0.66 -9.60
C GLU A 15 23.71 0.82 -8.96
N ARG A 16 23.58 0.89 -9.53
CA ARG A 16 22.98 0.65 -8.84
C ARG A 16 22.10 0.65 -8.15
N SER A 17 22.20 0.77 -8.46
CA SER A 17 21.54 0.48 -7.74
C SER A 17 20.93 0.64 -7.08
N LYS A 18 20.77 0.72 -7.17
CA LYS A 18 20.33 0.77 -6.52
C LYS A 18 19.72 1.05 -5.96
N MET A 19 19.60 1.16 -6.00
CA MET A 19 19.07 1.37 -5.51
C MET A 19 18.43 1.80 -5.03
N ASN A 20 18.37 1.88 -5.13
CA ASN A 20 17.73 2.24 -4.74
C ASN A 20 16.91 2.55 -4.29
N ASP A 21 17.02 2.24 -4.38
CA ASP A 21 16.30 2.63 -3.92
C ASP A 21 15.39 3.40 -3.75
N THR A 22 15.70 3.43 -3.38
CA THR A 22 14.87 4.59 -3.62
C THR A 22 13.92 4.41 -4.78
N ASN A 23 14.14 3.45 -5.51
CA ASN A 23 13.20 3.11 -6.56
C ASN A 23 12.15 2.19 -5.99
N VAL A 24 11.28 2.78 -5.21
CA VAL A 24 10.13 2.05 -4.72
C VAL A 24 9.21 1.84 -5.90
N GLN A 25 8.99 0.59 -6.25
CA GLN A 25 8.13 0.23 -7.36
C GLN A 25 6.91 -0.48 -6.82
N ILE A 26 5.93 0.32 -6.43
CA ILE A 26 4.67 -0.22 -5.97
C ILE A 26 3.72 -0.25 -7.15
N ASN A 27 3.12 -1.41 -7.37
CA ASN A 27 2.12 -1.56 -8.42
C ASN A 27 0.76 -1.14 -7.89
N PHE A 28 0.39 0.10 -8.15
CA PHE A 28 -0.90 0.62 -7.71
C PHE A 28 -2.06 0.09 -8.56
N ASP A 29 -1.76 -0.57 -9.68
CA ASP A 29 -2.78 -1.20 -10.51
C ASP A 29 -3.06 -2.64 -10.10
N ALA A 30 -2.38 -3.14 -9.08
CA ALA A 30 -2.62 -4.50 -8.59
C ALA A 30 -4.06 -4.64 -8.09
N PRO A 31 -4.67 -5.81 -8.28
CA PRO A 31 -6.02 -6.03 -7.76
C PRO A 31 -6.09 -5.87 -6.26
N ALA A 32 -7.15 -5.24 -5.78
CA ALA A 32 -7.33 -5.00 -4.37
C ALA A 32 -8.81 -4.85 -4.06
N SER A 33 -9.16 -4.98 -2.80
CA SER A 33 -10.53 -4.80 -2.32
C SER A 33 -10.51 -3.91 -1.09
N LEU A 34 -11.35 -2.89 -1.09
CA LEU A 34 -11.59 -2.09 0.11
C LEU A 34 -12.71 -2.76 0.89
N ARG A 35 -12.45 -3.05 2.16
CA ARG A 35 -13.40 -3.76 3.01
C ARG A 35 -13.73 -2.94 4.23
N LYS A 36 -14.94 -3.11 4.73
CA LYS A 36 -15.40 -2.42 5.92
C LYS A 36 -15.78 -3.44 6.98
N TRP A 37 -15.38 -3.19 8.21
CA TRP A 37 -15.80 -3.98 9.36
C TRP A 37 -17.17 -3.53 9.83
N PRO A 38 -18.02 -4.46 10.27
CA PRO A 38 -19.26 -4.07 10.95
C PRO A 38 -18.92 -3.29 12.21
N SER A 39 -19.80 -2.38 12.60
CA SER A 39 -19.52 -1.53 13.74
C SER A 39 -20.78 -1.25 14.53
N ILE A 40 -20.59 -0.99 15.82
CA ILE A 40 -21.64 -0.49 16.70
C ILE A 40 -21.07 0.74 17.38
N LYS A 41 -21.79 1.85 17.31
CA LYS A 41 -21.36 3.12 17.91
C LYS A 41 -19.96 3.52 17.42
N ASN A 42 -19.75 3.31 16.12
CA ASN A 42 -18.49 3.65 15.44
C ASN A 42 -17.29 2.84 15.93
N GLU A 43 -17.54 1.69 16.56
CA GLU A 43 -16.46 0.80 16.98
C GLU A 43 -16.58 -0.51 16.26
N ARG A 44 -15.43 -1.00 15.80
CA ARG A 44 -15.37 -2.24 15.01
C ARG A 44 -15.80 -3.42 15.86
N ILE A 45 -16.67 -4.26 15.27
CA ILE A 45 -16.99 -5.56 15.88
C ILE A 45 -15.88 -6.50 15.45
N SER A 46 -15.06 -6.94 16.40
CA SER A 46 -13.88 -7.74 16.11
C SER A 46 -14.24 -9.14 15.66
N ALA A 47 -13.26 -9.84 15.08
CA ALA A 47 -13.45 -11.24 14.69
C ALA A 47 -13.78 -12.11 15.90
N ALA A 48 -13.24 -11.80 17.07
CA ALA A 48 -13.54 -12.54 18.30
C ALA A 48 -15.01 -12.44 18.67
N ASP A 49 -15.66 -11.35 18.30
CA ASP A 49 -17.09 -11.11 18.56
C ASP A 49 -17.96 -11.47 17.36
N GLY A 50 -17.40 -12.18 16.40
CA GLY A 50 -18.15 -12.63 15.24
C GLY A 50 -18.16 -11.66 14.07
N GLY A 51 -17.44 -10.55 14.17
CA GLY A 51 -17.37 -9.58 13.09
C GLY A 51 -16.55 -10.10 11.92
N ARG A 52 -16.97 -9.75 10.71
CA ARG A 52 -16.22 -10.08 9.51
C ARG A 52 -16.29 -8.89 8.56
N PRO A 53 -15.15 -8.49 7.98
CA PRO A 53 -15.19 -7.39 7.03
C PRO A 53 -15.87 -7.84 5.74
N TYR A 54 -16.49 -6.88 5.07
CA TYR A 54 -17.16 -7.14 3.80
C TYR A 54 -16.64 -6.16 2.75
N SER A 55 -16.58 -6.63 1.50
CA SER A 55 -16.06 -5.83 0.40
C SER A 55 -17.05 -4.73 0.01
N ILE A 56 -16.53 -3.52 -0.18
CA ILE A 56 -17.33 -2.41 -0.70
C ILE A 56 -16.81 -1.94 -2.05
N VAL A 57 -15.52 -2.11 -2.31
CA VAL A 57 -14.93 -1.73 -3.60
C VAL A 57 -13.98 -2.83 -4.01
N ASP A 58 -14.17 -3.35 -5.21
CA ASP A 58 -13.24 -4.28 -5.83
C ASP A 58 -12.66 -3.58 -7.06
N GLY A 59 -11.34 -3.44 -7.11
CA GLY A 59 -10.70 -2.76 -8.20
C GLY A 59 -9.21 -2.82 -8.05
N THR A 60 -8.54 -1.71 -8.32
CA THR A 60 -7.09 -1.63 -8.16
C THR A 60 -6.76 -1.10 -6.78
N LEU A 61 -5.49 -1.27 -6.39
CA LEU A 61 -5.00 -0.69 -5.14
C LEU A 61 -5.22 0.83 -5.15
N ASP A 62 -4.97 1.49 -6.28
CA ASP A 62 -5.19 2.92 -6.40
C ASP A 62 -6.66 3.29 -6.17
N ASP A 63 -7.59 2.54 -6.75
CA ASP A 63 -9.01 2.77 -6.54
C ASP A 63 -9.37 2.67 -5.06
N CYS A 64 -8.86 1.65 -4.39
CA CYS A 64 -9.15 1.42 -2.99
C CYS A 64 -8.58 2.53 -2.12
N ILE A 65 -7.36 2.99 -2.42
CA ILE A 65 -6.76 4.10 -1.67
C ILE A 65 -7.62 5.36 -1.84
N ARG A 66 -8.02 5.67 -3.06
CA ARG A 66 -8.84 6.87 -3.31
C ARG A 66 -10.17 6.81 -2.59
N GLN A 67 -10.83 5.66 -2.64
CA GLN A 67 -12.12 5.50 -1.97
C GLN A 67 -11.96 5.59 -0.45
N PHE A 68 -10.89 5.00 0.08
CA PHE A 68 -10.60 5.07 1.50
C PHE A 68 -10.37 6.52 1.94
N MET A 69 -9.55 7.26 1.19
CA MET A 69 -9.22 8.63 1.56
C MET A 69 -10.42 9.57 1.48
N ALA A 70 -11.47 9.17 0.74
CA ALA A 70 -12.71 9.93 0.68
C ALA A 70 -13.60 9.71 1.90
N LYS A 71 -13.29 8.72 2.76
CA LYS A 71 -14.09 8.47 3.95
C LYS A 71 -13.73 9.48 5.04
N PRO A 72 -14.70 9.83 5.92
CA PRO A 72 -14.40 10.70 7.05
C PRO A 72 -13.32 10.07 7.94
N GLU A 73 -12.41 10.90 8.43
CA GLU A 73 -11.33 10.42 9.28
C GLU A 73 -11.84 9.62 10.47
N SER A 74 -12.96 10.04 11.04
CA SER A 74 -13.52 9.38 12.21
C SER A 74 -14.02 7.97 11.92
N GLN A 75 -14.10 7.58 10.65
CA GLN A 75 -14.59 6.25 10.27
C GLN A 75 -13.51 5.38 9.63
N ARG A 76 -12.34 5.94 9.36
CA ARG A 76 -11.29 5.21 8.64
C ARG A 76 -10.84 3.95 9.35
N HIS A 77 -10.89 3.93 10.68
CA HIS A 77 -10.50 2.75 11.45
C HIS A 77 -11.39 1.53 11.18
N LEU A 78 -12.53 1.73 10.54
CA LEU A 78 -13.44 0.63 10.21
C LEU A 78 -13.08 -0.06 8.90
N TYR A 79 -12.10 0.47 8.17
CA TYR A 79 -11.78 0.02 6.82
C TYR A 79 -10.41 -0.63 6.77
N GLU A 80 -10.25 -1.51 5.81
CA GLU A 80 -8.96 -2.11 5.49
C GLU A 80 -8.91 -2.42 3.99
N VAL A 81 -7.72 -2.62 3.46
CA VAL A 81 -7.57 -3.02 2.07
C VAL A 81 -6.92 -4.39 2.02
N GLN A 82 -7.51 -5.30 1.24
CA GLN A 82 -6.92 -6.59 0.97
C GLN A 82 -6.32 -6.55 -0.43
N THR A 83 -5.06 -6.98 -0.55
CA THR A 83 -4.36 -6.95 -1.83
C THR A 83 -3.29 -8.04 -1.84
N ALA A 84 -2.67 -8.26 -3.00
CA ALA A 84 -1.52 -9.16 -3.07
C ALA A 84 -0.32 -8.48 -2.44
N PRO A 85 0.46 -9.18 -1.60
CA PRO A 85 1.65 -8.59 -1.01
C PRO A 85 2.65 -8.16 -2.07
N GLN A 86 3.37 -7.07 -1.80
CA GLN A 86 4.41 -6.58 -2.70
C GLN A 86 5.66 -6.32 -1.88
N GLY A 87 6.55 -7.30 -1.87
CA GLY A 87 7.78 -7.19 -1.08
C GLY A 87 7.48 -6.95 0.38
N GLU A 88 8.29 -6.13 1.02
CA GLU A 88 8.12 -5.82 2.43
C GLU A 88 7.27 -4.57 2.67
N LEU A 89 6.93 -3.85 1.61
CA LEU A 89 6.23 -2.59 1.75
C LEU A 89 4.72 -2.75 1.80
N ILE A 90 4.20 -3.77 1.13
CA ILE A 90 2.77 -3.97 1.04
C ILE A 90 2.44 -5.37 1.51
N SER A 91 1.73 -5.45 2.63
CA SER A 91 1.25 -6.72 3.16
C SER A 91 -0.12 -7.04 2.56
N ALA A 92 -0.57 -8.26 2.77
CA ALA A 92 -1.85 -8.72 2.21
C ALA A 92 -3.04 -7.95 2.76
N ILE A 93 -2.95 -7.49 4.00
CA ILE A 93 -4.00 -6.68 4.63
C ILE A 93 -3.37 -5.38 5.07
N LEU A 94 -3.94 -4.27 4.61
CA LEU A 94 -3.44 -2.93 4.93
C LEU A 94 -4.40 -2.27 5.91
N SER A 95 -3.85 -1.83 7.04
CA SER A 95 -4.61 -1.09 8.05
C SER A 95 -4.85 0.34 7.58
N ALA A 96 -5.74 1.05 8.29
CA ALA A 96 -6.03 2.45 7.98
C ALA A 96 -4.74 3.28 7.96
N GLU A 97 -3.86 3.08 8.93
CA GLU A 97 -2.62 3.85 9.00
C GLU A 97 -1.71 3.56 7.81
N GLN A 98 -1.62 2.30 7.42
CA GLN A 98 -0.80 1.91 6.27
C GLN A 98 -1.35 2.49 4.97
N ILE A 99 -2.68 2.54 4.84
CA ILE A 99 -3.30 3.11 3.64
C ILE A 99 -3.00 4.60 3.53
N VAL A 100 -3.05 5.32 4.66
CA VAL A 100 -2.73 6.74 4.68
C VAL A 100 -1.27 6.96 4.25
N GLU A 101 -0.36 6.12 4.75
CA GLU A 101 1.04 6.23 4.36
C GLU A 101 1.24 5.95 2.87
N LEU A 102 0.52 4.96 2.35
CA LEU A 102 0.59 4.67 0.92
C LEU A 102 0.05 5.82 0.07
N ALA A 103 -1.01 6.47 0.54
CA ALA A 103 -1.56 7.63 -0.17
C ALA A 103 -0.53 8.75 -0.25
N ARG A 104 0.20 8.99 0.82
CA ARG A 104 1.27 9.99 0.81
C ARG A 104 2.39 9.61 -0.14
N LEU A 105 2.80 8.36 -0.10
CA LEU A 105 3.87 7.88 -0.97
C LEU A 105 3.45 8.00 -2.44
N ARG A 106 2.21 7.67 -2.74
CA ARG A 106 1.70 7.78 -4.10
C ARG A 106 1.81 9.21 -4.62
N ASP A 107 1.54 10.18 -3.76
CA ASP A 107 1.60 11.59 -4.16
C ASP A 107 3.02 12.05 -4.45
N PHE A 108 4.03 11.34 -3.94
CA PHE A 108 5.43 11.63 -4.24
C PHE A 108 5.90 10.97 -5.53
N LEU A 109 5.24 9.92 -5.95
CA LEU A 109 5.64 9.18 -7.14
C LEU A 109 4.94 9.73 -8.36
#